data_3cf26bff7a9dbbf0e6bce6d345be648d
#
_entry.id   3cf26bff7a9dbbf0e6bce6d345be648d
#
_cell.length_a   1.000
_cell.length_b   1.000
_cell.length_c   1.000
_cell.angle_alpha   90.00
_cell.angle_beta   90.00
_cell.angle_gamma   90.00
#
_symmetry.space_group_name_H-M   'P 1'
#
loop_
_entity.id
_entity.type
_entity.pdbx_description
1 polymer ?
#
loop_
_entity_poly.entity_id
_entity_poly.type
_entity_poly.pdbx_seq_one_letter_code
_entity_poly.pdbx_strand_id
1 'polypeptide(L)'
;MLDLGCGNADVSVRFCAAYPGVRLLGIDGAQAMLNLGLRAVEQAGMSACISLQKVYLPDSSLSRLRFDAVISNSLLHHLDDPVTLWQTVKAVAQVGAPILIMDLLRPSNLKEARKLVEAYAEDAPELLRRDFFNSLLAAYRPEEIRAQLQQAGLPPLQIEIVSDRHMLIWGSV
;
A
#
# COMPACT_ATOMS: atom_id res chain seq x y z
N MET A 1 -3.23 13.03 -6.13
CA MET A 1 -2.97 12.05 -5.05
C MET A 1 -1.81 11.14 -5.42
N LEU A 2 -1.24 10.43 -4.45
CA LEU A 2 -0.16 9.46 -4.64
C LEU A 2 -0.61 8.07 -4.18
N ASP A 3 -0.30 7.02 -4.97
CA ASP A 3 -0.47 5.61 -4.62
C ASP A 3 0.93 4.98 -4.47
N LEU A 4 1.30 4.64 -3.24
CA LEU A 4 2.60 4.04 -2.89
C LEU A 4 2.51 2.52 -2.99
N GLY A 5 3.33 1.92 -3.86
CA GLY A 5 3.28 0.49 -4.16
C GLY A 5 2.05 0.13 -4.99
N CYS A 6 1.80 0.86 -6.07
CA CYS A 6 0.57 0.73 -6.87
C CYS A 6 0.45 -0.62 -7.61
N GLY A 7 1.52 -1.40 -7.69
CA GLY A 7 1.52 -2.71 -8.34
C GLY A 7 1.02 -2.66 -9.78
N ASN A 8 0.00 -3.47 -10.07
CA ASN A 8 -0.69 -3.51 -11.37
C ASN A 8 -1.76 -2.42 -11.54
N ALA A 9 -1.80 -1.42 -10.65
CA ALA A 9 -2.70 -0.27 -10.66
C ALA A 9 -4.21 -0.61 -10.51
N ASP A 10 -4.58 -1.79 -10.02
CA ASP A 10 -5.99 -2.17 -9.84
C ASP A 10 -6.71 -1.21 -8.87
N VAL A 11 -6.09 -0.90 -7.72
CA VAL A 11 -6.63 0.05 -6.75
C VAL A 11 -6.70 1.45 -7.33
N SER A 12 -5.65 1.90 -8.02
CA SER A 12 -5.59 3.21 -8.69
C SER A 12 -6.72 3.39 -9.71
N VAL A 13 -6.97 2.37 -10.55
CA VAL A 13 -8.05 2.38 -11.56
C VAL A 13 -9.42 2.44 -10.89
N ARG A 14 -9.68 1.59 -9.90
CA ARG A 14 -10.95 1.57 -9.16
C ARG A 14 -11.20 2.89 -8.45
N PHE A 15 -10.16 3.48 -7.86
CA PHE A 15 -10.27 4.76 -7.17
C PHE A 15 -10.64 5.88 -8.14
N CYS A 16 -9.95 6.02 -9.28
CA CYS A 16 -10.25 7.03 -10.28
C CYS A 16 -11.62 6.82 -10.96
N ALA A 17 -12.08 5.57 -11.08
CA ALA A 17 -13.43 5.27 -11.56
C ALA A 17 -14.51 5.75 -10.58
N ALA A 18 -14.27 5.57 -9.27
CA ALA A 18 -15.21 5.98 -8.23
C ALA A 18 -15.23 7.50 -8.00
N TYR A 19 -14.09 8.18 -8.26
CA TYR A 19 -13.92 9.61 -8.01
C TYR A 19 -13.44 10.34 -9.28
N PRO A 20 -14.34 10.67 -10.21
CA PRO A 20 -14.00 11.40 -11.44
C PRO A 20 -13.37 12.77 -11.11
N GLY A 21 -12.30 13.10 -11.83
CA GLY A 21 -11.54 14.34 -11.63
C GLY A 21 -10.29 14.20 -10.75
N VAL A 22 -10.08 13.07 -10.10
CA VAL A 22 -8.82 12.76 -9.40
C VAL A 22 -7.70 12.57 -10.43
N ARG A 23 -6.53 13.14 -10.13
CA ARG A 23 -5.27 12.82 -10.82
C ARG A 23 -4.38 12.04 -9.87
N LEU A 24 -3.91 10.88 -10.32
CA LEU A 24 -3.16 9.93 -9.50
C LEU A 24 -1.80 9.63 -10.11
N LEU A 25 -0.76 9.75 -9.29
CA LEU A 25 0.55 9.17 -9.56
C LEU A 25 0.66 7.86 -8.78
N GLY A 26 0.80 6.73 -9.49
CA GLY A 26 1.15 5.45 -8.88
C GLY A 26 2.65 5.22 -9.00
N ILE A 27 3.28 4.80 -7.90
CA ILE A 27 4.69 4.41 -7.91
C ILE A 27 4.87 2.97 -7.43
N ASP A 28 5.80 2.26 -8.06
CA ASP A 28 6.15 0.88 -7.69
C ASP A 28 7.61 0.58 -8.07
N GLY A 29 8.28 -0.29 -7.34
CA GLY A 29 9.65 -0.73 -7.64
C GLY A 29 9.71 -1.78 -8.76
N ALA A 30 8.65 -2.56 -8.96
CA ALA A 30 8.61 -3.70 -9.86
C ALA A 30 8.18 -3.29 -11.28
N GLN A 31 9.13 -3.22 -12.21
CA GLN A 31 8.83 -2.88 -13.62
C GLN A 31 7.79 -3.81 -14.24
N ALA A 32 7.80 -5.09 -13.88
CA ALA A 32 6.83 -6.06 -14.41
C ALA A 32 5.39 -5.70 -13.99
N MET A 33 5.20 -5.26 -12.74
CA MET A 33 3.91 -4.82 -12.22
C MET A 33 3.46 -3.53 -12.90
N LEU A 34 4.35 -2.56 -13.08
CA LEU A 34 4.03 -1.32 -13.80
C LEU A 34 3.63 -1.56 -15.25
N ASN A 35 4.26 -2.53 -15.93
CA ASN A 35 3.89 -2.90 -17.30
C ASN A 35 2.46 -3.50 -17.37
N LEU A 36 2.04 -4.24 -16.35
CA LEU A 36 0.66 -4.71 -16.21
C LEU A 36 -0.28 -3.53 -15.92
N GLY A 37 0.12 -2.65 -14.99
CA GLY A 37 -0.63 -1.46 -14.62
C GLY A 37 -0.87 -0.51 -15.78
N LEU A 38 0.14 -0.24 -16.62
CA LEU A 38 -0.01 0.60 -17.82
C LEU A 38 -1.09 0.05 -18.76
N ARG A 39 -1.10 -1.27 -18.98
CA ARG A 39 -2.15 -1.91 -19.78
C ARG A 39 -3.53 -1.80 -19.14
N ALA A 40 -3.63 -1.99 -17.83
CA ALA A 40 -4.89 -1.87 -17.10
C ALA A 40 -5.44 -0.43 -17.16
N VAL A 41 -4.58 0.57 -17.00
CA VAL A 41 -4.93 2.00 -17.11
C VAL A 41 -5.41 2.35 -18.51
N GLU A 42 -4.72 1.85 -19.55
CA GLU A 42 -5.09 2.06 -20.94
C GLU A 42 -6.43 1.40 -21.28
N GLN A 43 -6.63 0.14 -20.90
CA GLN A 43 -7.89 -0.59 -21.09
C GLN A 43 -9.07 0.05 -20.37
N ALA A 44 -8.83 0.67 -19.22
CA ALA A 44 -9.84 1.44 -18.48
C ALA A 44 -10.10 2.84 -19.07
N GLY A 45 -9.31 3.29 -20.07
CA GLY A 45 -9.43 4.64 -20.63
C GLY A 45 -8.96 5.75 -19.69
N MET A 46 -8.08 5.44 -18.72
CA MET A 46 -7.70 6.35 -17.62
C MET A 46 -6.31 6.97 -17.75
N SER A 47 -5.67 6.84 -18.91
CA SER A 47 -4.31 7.39 -19.16
C SER A 47 -4.22 8.92 -19.00
N ALA A 48 -5.34 9.63 -19.06
CA ALA A 48 -5.36 11.08 -18.83
C ALA A 48 -5.32 11.47 -17.32
N CYS A 49 -5.68 10.55 -16.42
CA CYS A 49 -5.77 10.82 -14.98
C CYS A 49 -4.82 9.97 -14.13
N ILE A 50 -4.33 8.85 -14.63
CA ILE A 50 -3.38 7.98 -13.92
C ILE A 50 -2.03 7.98 -14.65
N SER A 51 -0.97 8.30 -13.91
CA SER A 51 0.43 8.15 -14.36
C SER A 51 1.12 7.12 -13.48
N LEU A 52 1.95 6.26 -14.07
CA LEU A 52 2.71 5.24 -13.33
C LEU A 52 4.21 5.49 -13.49
N GLN A 53 4.96 5.40 -12.39
CA GLN A 53 6.39 5.64 -12.38
C GLN A 53 7.13 4.58 -11.57
N LYS A 54 8.29 4.14 -12.08
CA LYS A 54 9.17 3.24 -11.34
C LYS A 54 9.97 4.04 -10.31
N VAL A 55 9.74 3.71 -9.03
CA VAL A 55 10.45 4.31 -7.90
C VAL A 55 10.67 3.24 -6.84
N TYR A 56 11.91 3.16 -6.32
CA TYR A 56 12.24 2.38 -5.14
C TYR A 56 12.28 3.29 -3.92
N LEU A 57 11.63 2.90 -2.85
CA LEU A 57 11.67 3.64 -1.58
C LEU A 57 12.86 3.19 -0.71
N PRO A 58 13.54 4.14 -0.04
CA PRO A 58 13.31 5.59 -0.07
C PRO A 58 13.85 6.26 -1.34
N ASP A 59 13.16 7.30 -1.83
CA ASP A 59 13.61 8.11 -2.95
C ASP A 59 13.51 9.61 -2.63
N SER A 60 14.64 10.30 -2.64
CA SER A 60 14.72 11.72 -2.31
C SER A 60 14.02 12.64 -3.32
N SER A 61 13.83 12.19 -4.57
CA SER A 61 13.13 12.98 -5.59
C SER A 61 11.65 13.22 -5.24
N LEU A 62 11.03 12.28 -4.55
CA LEU A 62 9.64 12.39 -4.07
C LEU A 62 9.47 13.55 -3.09
N SER A 63 10.48 13.88 -2.30
CA SER A 63 10.39 14.96 -1.29
C SER A 63 10.10 16.34 -1.87
N ARG A 64 10.28 16.53 -3.17
CA ARG A 64 9.96 17.76 -3.91
C ARG A 64 8.50 17.84 -4.34
N LEU A 65 7.79 16.72 -4.30
CA LEU A 65 6.38 16.62 -4.68
C LEU A 65 5.49 16.80 -3.45
N ARG A 66 4.28 17.30 -3.68
CA ARG A 66 3.26 17.44 -2.64
C ARG A 66 1.94 16.92 -3.17
N PHE A 67 1.29 16.09 -2.36
CA PHE A 67 0.03 15.45 -2.72
C PHE A 67 -1.05 15.81 -1.69
N ASP A 68 -2.24 16.02 -2.20
CA ASP A 68 -3.46 16.30 -1.44
C ASP A 68 -4.12 15.04 -0.85
N ALA A 69 -3.63 13.85 -1.21
CA ALA A 69 -3.99 12.58 -0.59
C ALA A 69 -2.90 11.54 -0.86
N VAL A 70 -2.67 10.61 0.07
CA VAL A 70 -1.74 9.48 -0.10
C VAL A 70 -2.45 8.18 0.25
N ILE A 71 -2.36 7.20 -0.65
CA ILE A 71 -2.85 5.84 -0.41
C ILE A 71 -1.71 4.83 -0.57
N SER A 72 -1.88 3.68 0.05
CA SER A 72 -1.06 2.49 -0.20
C SER A 72 -1.87 1.24 0.10
N ASN A 73 -1.66 0.19 -0.68
CA ASN A 73 -2.29 -1.10 -0.43
C ASN A 73 -1.25 -2.21 -0.55
N SER A 74 -1.06 -2.97 0.54
CA SER A 74 -0.19 -4.15 0.58
C SER A 74 1.28 -3.86 0.21
N LEU A 75 1.84 -2.73 0.65
CA LEU A 75 3.24 -2.38 0.46
C LEU A 75 4.07 -2.52 1.73
N LEU A 76 3.51 -2.15 2.90
CA LEU A 76 4.27 -1.97 4.13
C LEU A 76 5.03 -3.23 4.55
N HIS A 77 4.41 -4.41 4.43
CA HIS A 77 5.04 -5.69 4.76
C HIS A 77 6.13 -6.15 3.77
N HIS A 78 6.32 -5.46 2.65
CA HIS A 78 7.39 -5.71 1.69
C HIS A 78 8.65 -4.85 1.93
N LEU A 79 8.57 -3.85 2.82
CA LEU A 79 9.68 -2.95 3.08
C LEU A 79 10.60 -3.52 4.17
N ASP A 80 11.92 -3.53 3.91
CA ASP A 80 12.93 -3.97 4.88
C ASP A 80 12.89 -3.11 6.16
N ASP A 81 12.70 -1.79 5.99
CA ASP A 81 12.44 -0.83 7.08
C ASP A 81 11.07 -0.20 6.89
N PRO A 82 10.07 -0.56 7.73
CA PRO A 82 8.72 -0.04 7.62
C PRO A 82 8.63 1.49 7.84
N VAL A 83 9.58 2.07 8.57
CA VAL A 83 9.62 3.53 8.82
C VAL A 83 9.79 4.30 7.52
N THR A 84 10.38 3.68 6.49
CA THR A 84 10.51 4.24 5.14
C THR A 84 9.16 4.66 4.54
N LEU A 85 8.10 3.85 4.70
CA LEU A 85 6.76 4.22 4.23
C LEU A 85 6.28 5.50 4.91
N TRP A 86 6.36 5.53 6.24
CA TRP A 86 5.84 6.64 7.04
C TRP A 86 6.63 7.93 6.82
N GLN A 87 7.95 7.84 6.68
CA GLN A 87 8.79 8.99 6.33
C GLN A 87 8.46 9.51 4.93
N THR A 88 8.20 8.61 3.97
CA THR A 88 7.76 9.00 2.63
C THR A 88 6.41 9.72 2.70
N VAL A 89 5.41 9.14 3.36
CA VAL A 89 4.10 9.78 3.57
C VAL A 89 4.27 11.18 4.15
N LYS A 90 5.03 11.33 5.24
CA LYS A 90 5.30 12.62 5.87
C LYS A 90 5.96 13.64 4.93
N ALA A 91 6.87 13.16 4.08
CA ALA A 91 7.61 14.03 3.16
C ALA A 91 6.77 14.53 1.99
N VAL A 92 5.78 13.74 1.52
CA VAL A 92 5.02 14.03 0.30
C VAL A 92 3.60 14.54 0.54
N ALA A 93 3.01 14.25 1.69
CA ALA A 93 1.66 14.70 2.01
C ALA A 93 1.63 16.22 2.28
N GLN A 94 0.62 16.90 1.78
CA GLN A 94 0.30 18.26 2.19
C GLN A 94 -0.26 18.27 3.62
N VAL A 95 -0.13 19.37 4.32
CA VAL A 95 -0.75 19.54 5.64
C VAL A 95 -2.26 19.35 5.54
N GLY A 96 -2.79 18.45 6.35
CA GLY A 96 -4.21 18.07 6.33
C GLY A 96 -4.59 17.06 5.25
N ALA A 97 -3.64 16.57 4.45
CA ALA A 97 -3.91 15.56 3.44
C ALA A 97 -4.40 14.23 4.08
N PRO A 98 -5.49 13.64 3.59
CA PRO A 98 -5.93 12.33 4.01
C PRO A 98 -4.92 11.25 3.62
N ILE A 99 -4.71 10.32 4.54
CA ILE A 99 -3.87 9.14 4.39
C ILE A 99 -4.75 7.90 4.53
N LEU A 100 -4.60 6.94 3.63
CA LEU A 100 -5.29 5.66 3.68
C LEU A 100 -4.32 4.55 3.31
N ILE A 101 -3.88 3.78 4.29
CA ILE A 101 -2.97 2.66 4.11
C ILE A 101 -3.70 1.37 4.52
N MET A 102 -3.87 0.45 3.60
CA MET A 102 -4.35 -0.90 3.90
C MET A 102 -3.19 -1.88 3.78
N ASP A 103 -3.03 -2.74 4.78
CA ASP A 103 -1.99 -3.76 4.73
C ASP A 103 -2.44 -5.04 5.45
N LEU A 104 -1.64 -6.10 5.32
CA LEU A 104 -1.89 -7.34 6.00
C LEU A 104 -1.77 -7.17 7.53
N LEU A 105 -2.59 -7.91 8.25
CA LEU A 105 -2.52 -8.08 9.70
C LEU A 105 -1.77 -9.37 10.00
N ARG A 106 -0.70 -9.30 10.82
CA ARG A 106 0.01 -10.50 11.22
C ARG A 106 -0.88 -11.41 12.09
N PRO A 107 -1.07 -12.68 11.68
CA PRO A 107 -1.80 -13.65 12.48
C PRO A 107 -1.15 -13.89 13.85
N SER A 108 -1.93 -14.34 14.83
CA SER A 108 -1.46 -14.57 16.20
C SER A 108 -0.40 -15.66 16.29
N ASN A 109 -0.43 -16.64 15.36
CA ASN A 109 0.50 -17.77 15.31
C ASN A 109 0.55 -18.43 13.93
N LEU A 110 1.52 -19.33 13.72
CA LEU A 110 1.72 -20.05 12.45
C LEU A 110 0.52 -20.91 12.03
N LYS A 111 -0.24 -21.43 12.98
CA LYS A 111 -1.42 -22.27 12.67
C LYS A 111 -2.52 -21.40 12.03
N GLU A 112 -2.71 -20.19 12.53
CA GLU A 112 -3.67 -19.25 11.93
C GLU A 112 -3.20 -18.74 10.58
N ALA A 113 -1.91 -18.47 10.40
CA ALA A 113 -1.37 -18.12 9.10
C ALA A 113 -1.64 -19.22 8.05
N ARG A 114 -1.46 -20.49 8.40
CA ARG A 114 -1.77 -21.61 7.50
C ARG A 114 -3.25 -21.71 7.16
N LYS A 115 -4.14 -21.52 8.14
CA LYS A 115 -5.58 -21.50 7.89
C LYS A 115 -5.99 -20.40 6.92
N LEU A 116 -5.38 -19.22 7.03
CA LEU A 116 -5.65 -18.12 6.09
C LEU A 116 -5.19 -18.47 4.68
N VAL A 117 -4.02 -19.11 4.52
CA VAL A 117 -3.56 -19.58 3.22
C VAL A 117 -4.50 -20.64 2.64
N GLU A 118 -4.96 -21.59 3.46
CA GLU A 118 -5.94 -22.58 3.04
C GLU A 118 -7.26 -21.94 2.62
N ALA A 119 -7.77 -20.97 3.41
CA ALA A 119 -9.05 -20.33 3.15
C ALA A 119 -9.06 -19.41 1.90
N TYR A 120 -7.92 -18.74 1.60
CA TYR A 120 -7.89 -17.68 0.59
C TYR A 120 -6.98 -17.96 -0.62
N ALA A 121 -6.21 -19.02 -0.57
CA ALA A 121 -5.26 -19.38 -1.62
C ALA A 121 -5.22 -20.90 -1.88
N GLU A 122 -6.28 -21.63 -1.55
CA GLU A 122 -6.32 -23.11 -1.70
C GLU A 122 -6.01 -23.53 -3.15
N ASP A 123 -6.64 -22.88 -4.12
CA ASP A 123 -6.49 -23.18 -5.55
C ASP A 123 -5.31 -22.44 -6.21
N ALA A 124 -4.53 -21.65 -5.46
CA ALA A 124 -3.40 -20.93 -6.01
C ALA A 124 -2.19 -21.85 -6.19
N PRO A 125 -1.31 -21.58 -7.20
CA PRO A 125 -0.03 -22.26 -7.33
C PRO A 125 0.78 -22.25 -6.03
N GLU A 126 1.54 -23.31 -5.76
CA GLU A 126 2.32 -23.47 -4.52
C GLU A 126 3.22 -22.26 -4.22
N LEU A 127 3.83 -21.68 -5.27
CA LEU A 127 4.65 -20.47 -5.13
C LEU A 127 3.85 -19.32 -4.51
N LEU A 128 2.65 -19.04 -5.02
CA LEU A 128 1.80 -17.95 -4.52
C LEU A 128 1.27 -18.24 -3.11
N ARG A 129 0.96 -19.48 -2.79
CA ARG A 129 0.58 -19.90 -1.43
C ARG A 129 1.71 -19.65 -0.44
N ARG A 130 2.94 -20.02 -0.81
CA ARG A 130 4.13 -19.77 0.00
C ARG A 130 4.40 -18.26 0.16
N ASP A 131 4.28 -17.49 -0.91
CA ASP A 131 4.50 -16.05 -0.87
C ASP A 131 3.44 -15.36 0.00
N PHE A 132 2.17 -15.76 -0.09
CA PHE A 132 1.12 -15.25 0.79
C PHE A 132 1.38 -15.62 2.26
N PHE A 133 1.80 -16.86 2.56
CA PHE A 133 2.17 -17.27 3.91
C PHE A 133 3.30 -16.39 4.46
N ASN A 134 4.36 -16.15 3.68
CA ASN A 134 5.49 -15.31 4.07
C ASN A 134 5.06 -13.84 4.28
N SER A 135 4.20 -13.32 3.43
CA SER A 135 3.62 -11.97 3.56
C SER A 135 2.83 -11.82 4.86
N LEU A 136 2.02 -12.81 5.23
CA LEU A 136 1.30 -12.82 6.51
C LEU A 136 2.26 -12.79 7.72
N LEU A 137 3.40 -13.49 7.64
CA LEU A 137 4.40 -13.49 8.71
C LEU A 137 5.21 -12.18 8.76
N ALA A 138 5.45 -11.55 7.62
CA ALA A 138 6.12 -10.25 7.50
C ALA A 138 5.22 -9.07 7.88
N ALA A 139 3.90 -9.27 7.89
CA ALA A 139 2.93 -8.23 8.26
C ALA A 139 3.11 -7.74 9.70
N TYR A 140 2.48 -6.63 10.03
CA TYR A 140 2.58 -5.98 11.34
C TYR A 140 1.30 -6.14 12.16
N ARG A 141 1.40 -5.85 13.46
CA ARG A 141 0.27 -5.73 14.39
C ARG A 141 -0.01 -4.26 14.70
N PRO A 142 -1.23 -3.91 15.16
CA PRO A 142 -1.58 -2.51 15.45
C PRO A 142 -0.62 -1.79 16.39
N GLU A 143 -0.10 -2.47 17.41
CA GLU A 143 0.87 -1.91 18.37
C GLU A 143 2.22 -1.58 17.71
N GLU A 144 2.68 -2.41 16.76
CA GLU A 144 3.91 -2.17 16.01
C GLU A 144 3.73 -0.97 15.06
N ILE A 145 2.56 -0.84 14.42
CA ILE A 145 2.24 0.32 13.58
C ILE A 145 2.24 1.61 14.41
N ARG A 146 1.65 1.60 15.62
CA ARG A 146 1.69 2.79 16.51
C ARG A 146 3.13 3.21 16.83
N ALA A 147 4.00 2.25 17.12
CA ALA A 147 5.41 2.52 17.37
C ALA A 147 6.13 3.10 16.14
N GLN A 148 5.87 2.55 14.95
CA GLN A 148 6.43 3.05 13.69
C GLN A 148 5.99 4.49 13.39
N LEU A 149 4.69 4.80 13.55
CA LEU A 149 4.16 6.15 13.37
C LEU A 149 4.83 7.15 14.32
N GLN A 150 4.98 6.78 15.59
CA GLN A 150 5.68 7.60 16.57
C GLN A 150 7.14 7.81 16.20
N GLN A 151 7.86 6.77 15.78
CA GLN A 151 9.24 6.84 15.33
C GLN A 151 9.41 7.77 14.11
N ALA A 152 8.48 7.73 13.17
CA ALA A 152 8.46 8.61 12.00
C ALA A 152 8.06 10.07 12.35
N GLY A 153 7.54 10.32 13.54
CA GLY A 153 7.04 11.63 13.97
C GLY A 153 5.80 12.05 13.19
N LEU A 154 4.93 11.09 12.87
CA LEU A 154 3.59 11.32 12.34
C LEU A 154 2.58 11.51 13.49
N PRO A 155 1.48 12.25 13.26
CA PRO A 155 0.38 12.30 14.21
C PRO A 155 -0.21 10.88 14.40
N PRO A 156 -0.92 10.62 15.51
CA PRO A 156 -1.59 9.36 15.72
C PRO A 156 -2.70 9.16 14.68
N LEU A 157 -2.48 8.24 13.74
CA LEU A 157 -3.50 7.80 12.79
C LEU A 157 -4.41 6.75 13.43
N GLN A 158 -5.63 6.64 12.94
CA GLN A 158 -6.56 5.59 13.33
C GLN A 158 -6.08 4.25 12.76
N ILE A 159 -6.23 3.19 13.53
CA ILE A 159 -5.89 1.82 13.10
C ILE A 159 -7.10 0.94 13.38
N GLU A 160 -7.63 0.34 12.32
CA GLU A 160 -8.82 -0.50 12.36
C GLU A 160 -8.53 -1.87 11.75
N ILE A 161 -8.94 -2.95 12.42
CA ILE A 161 -8.89 -4.30 11.86
C ILE A 161 -10.17 -4.49 11.05
N VAL A 162 -10.03 -4.54 9.73
CA VAL A 162 -11.16 -4.58 8.79
C VAL A 162 -11.50 -5.99 8.30
N SER A 163 -10.62 -6.97 8.56
CA SER A 163 -10.87 -8.39 8.29
C SER A 163 -9.96 -9.27 9.13
N ASP A 164 -10.08 -10.58 8.96
CA ASP A 164 -9.24 -11.58 9.62
C ASP A 164 -7.74 -11.51 9.24
N ARG A 165 -7.40 -10.75 8.20
CA ARG A 165 -6.03 -10.61 7.68
C ARG A 165 -5.67 -9.21 7.19
N HIS A 166 -6.52 -8.21 7.37
CA HIS A 166 -6.22 -6.83 6.95
C HIS A 166 -6.49 -5.83 8.05
N MET A 167 -5.66 -4.81 8.08
CA MET A 167 -5.88 -3.59 8.86
C MET A 167 -5.84 -2.36 7.95
N LEU A 168 -6.56 -1.34 8.37
CA LEU A 168 -6.63 -0.03 7.74
C LEU A 168 -6.01 0.99 8.68
N ILE A 169 -5.08 1.79 8.18
CA ILE A 169 -4.46 2.91 8.88
C ILE A 169 -4.87 4.18 8.14
N TRP A 170 -5.54 5.10 8.83
CA TRP A 170 -6.10 6.28 8.18
C TRP A 170 -6.15 7.50 9.09
N GLY A 171 -6.25 8.67 8.47
CA GLY A 171 -6.30 9.97 9.15
C GLY A 171 -5.78 11.08 8.26
N SER A 172 -5.23 12.13 8.86
CA SER A 172 -4.64 13.25 8.15
C SER A 172 -3.29 13.63 8.75
N VAL A 173 -2.37 14.17 7.93
CA VAL A 173 -1.02 14.62 8.32
C VAL A 173 -0.99 16.13 8.51
#